data_de0b7f73991c7b70c0f76f60aa4c5e55
#
_entry.id   de0b7f73991c7b70c0f76f60aa4c5e55
#
_cell.length_a   1.000
_cell.length_b   1.000
_cell.length_c   1.000
_cell.angle_alpha   90.00
_cell.angle_beta   90.00
_cell.angle_gamma   90.00
#
_symmetry.space_group_name_H-M   'P 1'
#
loop_
_entity.id
_entity.type
_entity.pdbx_description
1 polymer ?
#
loop_
_entity_poly.entity_id
_entity_poly.type
_entity_poly.pdbx_seq_one_letter_code
_entity_poly.pdbx_strand_id
1 'polypeptide(L)'
;MKKTNAIMTSAVLLCLLTGCKDASADLNDKDTVLFKVGETTVTKGTVYDMLMNSAASDTIMNSVQKKIAAKEIEITDDIKKDAQETLDMYVEYYGDSFTSYLEQLGMTTEDYLNESLIPSIQVEQLSEKYVNENFASLAETYKPVKAILIDFTEQADADAALEELKNGSDPADVASTHNSSSSGTAMVYTTESSSVDSLVRTTMLNGMTADDGWTMIPASDGSSFSIVKIEETDPEKFHDDAVSTLRTLADVSTASTRYWLEKYSFHVYDITAYNAIKNEHPEYLIQDGSPETEETEETAETTEPTE
;
A
#
# COMPACT_ATOMS: atom_id res chain seq x y z
N MET A 1 -48.81 59.41 -13.85
CA MET A 1 -47.41 58.94 -13.79
C MET A 1 -47.41 57.51 -13.19
N LYS A 2 -47.35 56.51 -14.06
CA LYS A 2 -47.26 55.10 -13.66
C LYS A 2 -45.84 54.66 -13.81
N LYS A 3 -45.16 54.28 -12.73
CA LYS A 3 -43.82 53.69 -12.72
C LYS A 3 -43.99 52.19 -12.94
N THR A 4 -43.54 51.71 -14.05
CA THR A 4 -43.38 50.30 -14.40
C THR A 4 -42.05 49.80 -13.84
N ASN A 5 -42.09 48.91 -12.82
CA ASN A 5 -40.94 48.20 -12.35
C ASN A 5 -40.66 47.04 -13.28
N ALA A 6 -39.54 47.11 -13.97
CA ALA A 6 -38.98 45.97 -14.71
C ALA A 6 -38.30 45.00 -13.73
N ILE A 7 -38.88 43.83 -13.55
CA ILE A 7 -38.26 42.72 -12.85
C ILE A 7 -37.30 42.05 -13.80
N MET A 8 -36.01 42.25 -13.56
CA MET A 8 -34.94 41.60 -14.26
C MET A 8 -34.77 40.20 -13.69
N THR A 9 -35.34 39.20 -14.36
CA THR A 9 -35.20 37.79 -13.98
C THR A 9 -33.82 37.35 -14.48
N SER A 10 -32.84 37.32 -13.58
CA SER A 10 -31.56 36.69 -13.82
C SER A 10 -31.78 35.18 -13.90
N ALA A 11 -31.80 34.63 -15.08
CA ALA A 11 -31.67 33.20 -15.32
C ALA A 11 -30.25 32.78 -14.94
N VAL A 12 -30.10 32.24 -13.74
CA VAL A 12 -28.92 31.49 -13.35
C VAL A 12 -28.91 30.22 -14.17
N LEU A 13 -28.11 30.23 -15.23
CA LEU A 13 -27.78 29.03 -16.01
C LEU A 13 -26.96 28.11 -15.08
N LEU A 14 -27.64 27.22 -14.36
CA LEU A 14 -26.99 26.05 -13.74
C LEU A 14 -26.47 25.21 -14.94
N CYS A 15 -25.23 25.42 -15.32
CA CYS A 15 -24.48 24.41 -16.04
C CYS A 15 -24.37 23.20 -15.08
N LEU A 16 -25.30 22.27 -15.21
CA LEU A 16 -25.10 20.91 -14.76
C LEU A 16 -23.87 20.41 -15.51
N LEU A 17 -22.71 20.52 -14.87
CA LEU A 17 -21.54 19.74 -15.22
C LEU A 17 -21.93 18.27 -14.90
N THR A 18 -22.64 17.66 -15.85
CA THR A 18 -22.61 16.22 -15.97
C THR A 18 -21.16 15.91 -16.36
N GLY A 19 -20.29 15.80 -15.35
CA GLY A 19 -18.95 15.31 -15.55
C GLY A 19 -19.10 13.96 -16.23
N CYS A 20 -18.51 13.82 -17.41
CA CYS A 20 -18.35 12.51 -18.03
C CYS A 20 -17.73 11.61 -16.97
N LYS A 21 -18.46 10.59 -16.55
CA LYS A 21 -18.00 9.60 -15.57
C LYS A 21 -16.92 8.70 -16.17
N ASP A 22 -16.73 8.74 -17.48
CA ASP A 22 -15.85 7.89 -18.22
C ASP A 22 -14.54 8.59 -18.57
N ALA A 23 -13.42 7.90 -18.43
CA ALA A 23 -12.12 8.35 -18.87
C ALA A 23 -12.10 8.34 -20.42
N SER A 24 -12.28 9.49 -21.03
CA SER A 24 -12.35 9.65 -22.50
C SER A 24 -11.37 10.68 -23.04
N ALA A 25 -10.64 11.39 -22.18
CA ALA A 25 -9.63 12.34 -22.63
C ALA A 25 -8.45 11.62 -23.28
N ASP A 26 -7.93 12.22 -24.34
CA ASP A 26 -6.79 11.73 -25.11
C ASP A 26 -5.76 12.87 -25.25
N LEU A 27 -4.52 12.53 -25.56
CA LEU A 27 -3.45 13.51 -25.75
C LEU A 27 -3.74 14.39 -26.97
N ASN A 28 -3.96 15.68 -26.75
CA ASN A 28 -4.43 16.62 -27.77
C ASN A 28 -3.50 16.79 -28.99
N ASP A 29 -2.21 16.62 -28.81
CA ASP A 29 -1.19 16.83 -29.86
C ASP A 29 -0.41 15.53 -30.15
N LYS A 30 -1.07 14.38 -30.02
CA LYS A 30 -0.49 13.06 -30.20
C LYS A 30 0.18 12.83 -31.54
N ASP A 31 -0.31 13.49 -32.62
CA ASP A 31 0.23 13.36 -33.95
C ASP A 31 1.45 14.26 -34.24
N THR A 32 1.88 15.07 -33.25
CA THR A 32 3.08 15.89 -33.38
C THR A 32 4.31 15.01 -33.54
N VAL A 33 4.99 15.17 -34.68
CA VAL A 33 6.20 14.39 -35.00
C VAL A 33 7.35 14.85 -34.12
N LEU A 34 7.95 13.92 -33.37
CA LEU A 34 9.14 14.17 -32.56
C LEU A 34 10.41 13.89 -33.37
N PHE A 35 10.45 12.78 -34.12
CA PHE A 35 11.57 12.45 -34.98
C PHE A 35 11.17 11.45 -36.08
N LYS A 36 12.02 11.30 -37.08
CA LYS A 36 11.88 10.33 -38.17
C LYS A 36 13.13 9.47 -38.30
N VAL A 37 12.93 8.21 -38.66
CA VAL A 37 13.98 7.26 -39.01
C VAL A 37 13.62 6.69 -40.37
N GLY A 38 14.26 7.19 -41.44
CA GLY A 38 13.85 6.91 -42.81
C GLY A 38 12.44 7.41 -43.06
N GLU A 39 11.53 6.54 -43.48
CA GLU A 39 10.11 6.86 -43.68
C GLU A 39 9.26 6.71 -42.44
N THR A 40 9.80 6.05 -41.40
CA THR A 40 9.08 5.83 -40.14
C THR A 40 9.06 7.09 -39.30
N THR A 41 7.86 7.49 -38.90
CA THR A 41 7.64 8.66 -38.05
C THR A 41 7.34 8.23 -36.64
N VAL A 42 8.01 8.85 -35.65
CA VAL A 42 7.69 8.71 -34.22
C VAL A 42 7.05 9.98 -33.74
N THR A 43 5.82 9.86 -33.24
CA THR A 43 5.01 10.97 -32.77
C THR A 43 5.04 11.06 -31.23
N LYS A 44 4.54 12.18 -30.71
CA LYS A 44 4.36 12.38 -29.28
C LYS A 44 3.44 11.31 -28.67
N GLY A 45 2.35 10.95 -29.37
CA GLY A 45 1.45 9.86 -28.96
C GLY A 45 2.18 8.53 -28.87
N THR A 46 3.00 8.18 -29.88
CA THR A 46 3.81 6.94 -29.82
C THR A 46 4.67 6.86 -28.57
N VAL A 47 5.36 7.96 -28.21
CA VAL A 47 6.21 7.98 -27.01
C VAL A 47 5.37 7.96 -25.73
N TYR A 48 4.23 8.68 -25.72
CA TYR A 48 3.29 8.67 -24.61
C TYR A 48 2.77 7.25 -24.35
N ASP A 49 2.28 6.56 -25.39
CA ASP A 49 1.80 5.17 -25.25
C ASP A 49 2.90 4.21 -24.77
N MET A 50 4.13 4.38 -25.25
CA MET A 50 5.27 3.57 -24.78
C MET A 50 5.54 3.81 -23.29
N LEU A 51 5.51 5.05 -22.83
CA LEU A 51 5.69 5.39 -21.41
C LEU A 51 4.54 4.86 -20.56
N MET A 52 3.30 5.00 -21.03
CA MET A 52 2.11 4.54 -20.32
C MET A 52 2.00 3.02 -20.26
N ASN A 53 2.63 2.29 -21.17
CA ASN A 53 2.71 0.83 -21.15
C ASN A 53 3.89 0.28 -20.31
N SER A 54 4.75 1.15 -19.77
CA SER A 54 5.92 0.77 -19.01
C SER A 54 5.87 1.24 -17.54
N ALA A 55 5.05 0.65 -16.68
CA ALA A 55 4.91 1.03 -15.26
C ALA A 55 4.27 2.41 -15.01
N ALA A 56 3.38 2.85 -15.90
CA ALA A 56 2.68 4.13 -15.72
C ALA A 56 1.72 4.11 -14.53
N SER A 57 1.07 2.99 -14.27
CA SER A 57 0.15 2.80 -13.16
C SER A 57 0.80 3.11 -11.82
N ASP A 58 1.93 2.47 -11.51
CA ASP A 58 2.68 2.72 -10.27
C ASP A 58 3.15 4.17 -10.16
N THR A 59 3.64 4.74 -11.26
CA THR A 59 4.10 6.14 -11.31
C THR A 59 2.96 7.11 -11.02
N ILE A 60 1.79 6.89 -11.60
CA ILE A 60 0.59 7.70 -11.38
C ILE A 60 0.16 7.55 -9.91
N MET A 61 0.01 6.33 -9.42
CA MET A 61 -0.45 6.06 -8.06
C MET A 61 0.51 6.63 -7.01
N ASN A 62 1.82 6.47 -7.19
CA ASN A 62 2.83 7.07 -6.32
C ASN A 62 2.73 8.62 -6.33
N SER A 63 2.56 9.23 -7.51
CA SER A 63 2.37 10.68 -7.61
C SER A 63 1.10 11.15 -6.90
N VAL A 64 0.00 10.41 -7.01
CA VAL A 64 -1.27 10.72 -6.34
C VAL A 64 -1.12 10.60 -4.83
N GLN A 65 -0.55 9.51 -4.34
CA GLN A 65 -0.31 9.29 -2.91
C GLN A 65 0.57 10.40 -2.31
N LYS A 66 1.68 10.76 -2.97
CA LYS A 66 2.54 11.89 -2.54
C LYS A 66 1.78 13.21 -2.47
N LYS A 67 0.89 13.48 -3.44
CA LYS A 67 0.09 14.71 -3.44
C LYS A 67 -0.96 14.74 -2.32
N ILE A 68 -1.55 13.61 -2.00
CA ILE A 68 -2.48 13.49 -0.86
C ILE A 68 -1.72 13.62 0.44
N ALA A 69 -0.60 12.90 0.59
CA ALA A 69 0.24 12.94 1.77
C ALA A 69 0.72 14.37 2.10
N ALA A 70 1.16 15.11 1.09
CA ALA A 70 1.56 16.52 1.27
C ALA A 70 0.44 17.44 1.76
N LYS A 71 -0.84 17.06 1.62
CA LYS A 71 -1.99 17.80 2.15
C LYS A 71 -2.41 17.36 3.54
N GLU A 72 -2.25 16.08 3.86
CA GLU A 72 -2.73 15.48 5.11
C GLU A 72 -1.66 15.45 6.20
N ILE A 73 -0.39 15.43 5.82
CA ILE A 73 0.77 15.26 6.71
C ILE A 73 1.65 16.51 6.61
N GLU A 74 1.69 17.27 7.68
CA GLU A 74 2.60 18.41 7.80
C GLU A 74 4.06 17.96 7.92
N ILE A 75 4.97 18.64 7.23
CA ILE A 75 6.40 18.36 7.33
C ILE A 75 6.93 18.87 8.67
N THR A 76 7.05 17.97 9.64
CA THR A 76 7.58 18.24 10.97
C THR A 76 9.11 18.21 10.98
N ASP A 77 9.71 18.64 12.08
CA ASP A 77 11.16 18.52 12.26
C ASP A 77 11.61 17.07 12.42
N ASP A 78 10.73 16.18 12.93
CA ASP A 78 11.00 14.74 13.00
C ASP A 78 11.06 14.13 11.58
N ILE A 79 10.11 14.44 10.71
CA ILE A 79 10.15 13.99 9.30
C ILE A 79 11.44 14.44 8.61
N LYS A 80 11.85 15.69 8.80
CA LYS A 80 13.10 16.19 8.21
C LYS A 80 14.32 15.46 8.76
N LYS A 81 14.33 15.20 10.05
CA LYS A 81 15.42 14.48 10.72
C LYS A 81 15.50 13.03 10.20
N ASP A 82 14.39 12.30 10.14
CA ASP A 82 14.37 10.92 9.67
C ASP A 82 14.78 10.83 8.20
N ALA A 83 14.33 11.79 7.37
CA ALA A 83 14.74 11.89 5.98
C ALA A 83 16.24 12.17 5.84
N GLN A 84 16.79 13.04 6.68
CA GLN A 84 18.22 13.34 6.67
C GLN A 84 19.05 12.14 7.14
N GLU A 85 18.64 11.45 8.19
CA GLU A 85 19.30 10.22 8.68
C GLU A 85 19.31 9.14 7.60
N THR A 86 18.20 8.98 6.86
CA THR A 86 18.12 8.06 5.73
C THR A 86 19.06 8.46 4.59
N LEU A 87 19.14 9.77 4.27
CA LEU A 87 20.07 10.29 3.28
C LEU A 87 21.51 10.01 3.67
N ASP A 88 21.86 10.33 4.92
CA ASP A 88 23.21 10.13 5.46
C ASP A 88 23.62 8.65 5.40
N MET A 89 22.70 7.73 5.73
CA MET A 89 22.90 6.29 5.60
C MET A 89 23.15 5.88 4.13
N TYR A 90 22.43 6.43 3.16
CA TYR A 90 22.67 6.13 1.74
C TYR A 90 24.01 6.66 1.25
N VAL A 91 24.38 7.88 1.67
CA VAL A 91 25.68 8.47 1.34
C VAL A 91 26.81 7.66 1.97
N GLU A 92 26.68 7.22 3.21
CA GLU A 92 27.70 6.41 3.90
C GLU A 92 27.84 5.02 3.25
N TYR A 93 26.72 4.36 2.96
CA TYR A 93 26.72 2.96 2.46
C TYR A 93 27.14 2.86 1.00
N TYR A 94 26.63 3.75 0.13
CA TYR A 94 26.85 3.68 -1.32
C TYR A 94 27.94 4.63 -1.84
N GLY A 95 28.34 5.65 -1.05
CA GLY A 95 29.40 6.61 -1.38
C GLY A 95 29.20 7.28 -2.74
N ASP A 96 30.28 7.32 -3.52
CA ASP A 96 30.29 7.94 -4.86
C ASP A 96 29.28 7.33 -5.85
N SER A 97 28.88 6.07 -5.64
CA SER A 97 27.88 5.42 -6.50
C SER A 97 26.51 6.07 -6.37
N PHE A 98 26.13 6.47 -5.16
CA PHE A 98 24.89 7.19 -4.92
C PHE A 98 24.89 8.58 -5.55
N THR A 99 25.96 9.32 -5.37
CA THR A 99 26.12 10.66 -5.97
C THR A 99 26.06 10.59 -7.50
N SER A 100 26.78 9.61 -8.11
CA SER A 100 26.77 9.40 -9.56
C SER A 100 25.40 9.00 -10.09
N TYR A 101 24.63 8.22 -9.31
CA TYR A 101 23.25 7.89 -9.65
C TYR A 101 22.35 9.12 -9.66
N LEU A 102 22.45 9.98 -8.65
CA LEU A 102 21.68 11.25 -8.59
C LEU A 102 22.05 12.18 -9.76
N GLU A 103 23.34 12.30 -10.08
CA GLU A 103 23.79 13.10 -11.23
C GLU A 103 23.19 12.61 -12.55
N GLN A 104 23.06 11.28 -12.75
CA GLN A 104 22.41 10.72 -13.95
C GLN A 104 20.91 11.08 -14.01
N LEU A 105 20.26 11.27 -12.85
CA LEU A 105 18.88 11.72 -12.75
C LEU A 105 18.76 13.25 -12.85
N GLY A 106 19.89 13.99 -12.87
CA GLY A 106 19.90 15.45 -12.84
C GLY A 106 19.50 16.03 -11.48
N MET A 107 19.70 15.27 -10.40
CA MET A 107 19.32 15.63 -9.04
C MET A 107 20.55 15.86 -8.16
N THR A 108 20.41 16.76 -7.20
CA THR A 108 21.33 16.89 -6.07
C THR A 108 20.85 16.02 -4.89
N THR A 109 21.67 15.84 -3.87
CA THR A 109 21.26 15.19 -2.62
C THR A 109 20.14 15.96 -1.91
N GLU A 110 20.13 17.30 -2.02
CA GLU A 110 19.06 18.14 -1.49
C GLU A 110 17.74 17.96 -2.25
N ASP A 111 17.79 17.84 -3.59
CA ASP A 111 16.62 17.53 -4.39
C ASP A 111 16.06 16.15 -4.02
N TYR A 112 16.93 15.14 -3.86
CA TYR A 112 16.53 13.81 -3.44
C TYR A 112 15.89 13.79 -2.05
N LEU A 113 16.45 14.54 -1.10
CA LEU A 113 15.86 14.71 0.22
C LEU A 113 14.44 15.27 0.13
N ASN A 114 14.27 16.38 -0.60
CA ASN A 114 13.01 17.13 -0.65
C ASN A 114 11.96 16.51 -1.57
N GLU A 115 12.35 15.88 -2.68
CA GLU A 115 11.42 15.37 -3.70
C GLU A 115 11.16 13.85 -3.58
N SER A 116 12.01 13.14 -2.83
CA SER A 116 11.89 11.69 -2.67
C SER A 116 11.72 11.27 -1.22
N LEU A 117 12.69 11.56 -0.32
CA LEU A 117 12.69 11.02 1.04
C LEU A 117 11.58 11.62 1.91
N ILE A 118 11.48 12.94 1.99
CA ILE A 118 10.41 13.60 2.76
C ILE A 118 9.02 13.17 2.27
N PRO A 119 8.69 13.22 0.96
CA PRO A 119 7.39 12.72 0.49
C PRO A 119 7.15 11.24 0.75
N SER A 120 8.18 10.40 0.75
CA SER A 120 8.02 8.97 1.07
C SER A 120 7.63 8.76 2.54
N ILE A 121 8.27 9.47 3.47
CA ILE A 121 7.90 9.44 4.89
C ILE A 121 6.48 9.98 5.11
N GLN A 122 6.09 11.05 4.39
CA GLN A 122 4.71 11.54 4.46
C GLN A 122 3.69 10.48 3.98
N VAL A 123 4.01 9.70 2.94
CA VAL A 123 3.14 8.60 2.47
C VAL A 123 3.04 7.48 3.51
N GLU A 124 4.14 7.14 4.19
CA GLU A 124 4.11 6.18 5.30
C GLU A 124 3.23 6.67 6.45
N GLN A 125 3.38 7.93 6.85
CA GLN A 125 2.56 8.54 7.89
C GLN A 125 1.08 8.69 7.47
N LEU A 126 0.80 8.82 6.17
CA LEU A 126 -0.57 8.82 5.66
C LEU A 126 -1.25 7.45 5.89
N SER A 127 -0.52 6.35 5.66
CA SER A 127 -1.01 5.00 5.97
C SER A 127 -1.19 4.79 7.48
N GLU A 128 -0.23 5.25 8.27
CA GLU A 128 -0.32 5.21 9.74
C GLU A 128 -1.53 5.99 10.27
N LYS A 129 -1.78 7.18 9.73
CA LYS A 129 -2.96 7.99 10.06
C LYS A 129 -4.26 7.25 9.77
N TYR A 130 -4.37 6.55 8.63
CA TYR A 130 -5.53 5.71 8.32
C TYR A 130 -5.72 4.60 9.36
N VAL A 131 -4.66 3.89 9.73
CA VAL A 131 -4.72 2.82 10.72
C VAL A 131 -5.16 3.38 12.07
N ASN A 132 -4.60 4.51 12.50
CA ASN A 132 -5.00 5.18 13.75
C ASN A 132 -6.48 5.61 13.76
N GLU A 133 -6.98 6.19 12.65
CA GLU A 133 -8.37 6.61 12.53
C GLU A 133 -9.35 5.42 12.52
N ASN A 134 -8.90 4.21 12.15
CA ASN A 134 -9.72 3.00 12.03
C ASN A 134 -9.29 1.88 12.99
N PHE A 135 -8.46 2.19 14.01
CA PHE A 135 -7.76 1.20 14.84
C PHE A 135 -8.70 0.17 15.47
N ALA A 136 -9.78 0.60 16.09
CA ALA A 136 -10.71 -0.31 16.76
C ALA A 136 -11.31 -1.37 15.80
N SER A 137 -11.70 -0.96 14.58
CA SER A 137 -12.25 -1.86 13.57
C SER A 137 -11.18 -2.81 13.00
N LEU A 138 -9.97 -2.29 12.78
CA LEU A 138 -8.85 -3.10 12.30
C LEU A 138 -8.39 -4.09 13.35
N ALA A 139 -8.32 -3.69 14.62
CA ALA A 139 -7.99 -4.56 15.73
C ALA A 139 -9.03 -5.68 15.93
N GLU A 140 -10.32 -5.39 15.75
CA GLU A 140 -11.38 -6.42 15.77
C GLU A 140 -11.21 -7.43 14.63
N THR A 141 -10.88 -6.95 13.43
CA THR A 141 -10.73 -7.79 12.22
C THR A 141 -9.48 -8.65 12.28
N TYR A 142 -8.34 -8.03 12.57
CA TYR A 142 -7.03 -8.68 12.46
C TYR A 142 -6.50 -9.28 13.77
N LYS A 143 -7.13 -8.96 14.91
CA LYS A 143 -6.84 -9.50 16.24
C LYS A 143 -5.36 -9.47 16.60
N PRO A 144 -4.72 -8.29 16.61
CA PRO A 144 -3.31 -8.23 16.96
C PRO A 144 -3.06 -8.69 18.42
N VAL A 145 -2.04 -9.53 18.58
CA VAL A 145 -1.58 -10.04 19.87
C VAL A 145 -0.07 -9.88 19.96
N LYS A 146 0.44 -9.38 21.07
CA LYS A 146 1.88 -9.30 21.32
C LYS A 146 2.35 -10.58 22.00
N ALA A 147 3.26 -11.30 21.35
CA ALA A 147 3.74 -12.60 21.83
C ALA A 147 5.22 -12.83 21.48
N ILE A 148 5.87 -13.70 22.23
CA ILE A 148 7.14 -14.31 21.86
C ILE A 148 6.84 -15.68 21.27
N LEU A 149 7.41 -15.97 20.09
CA LEU A 149 7.27 -17.23 19.39
C LEU A 149 8.67 -17.73 19.01
N ILE A 150 8.98 -18.98 19.37
CA ILE A 150 10.26 -19.64 19.10
C ILE A 150 9.97 -20.99 18.45
N ASP A 151 10.44 -21.20 17.23
CA ASP A 151 10.19 -22.39 16.42
C ASP A 151 11.35 -23.37 16.48
N PHE A 152 11.03 -24.67 16.56
CA PHE A 152 11.97 -25.77 16.56
C PHE A 152 11.52 -26.86 15.59
N THR A 153 12.48 -27.51 14.93
CA THR A 153 12.23 -28.68 14.08
C THR A 153 12.24 -29.99 14.84
N GLU A 154 13.00 -30.04 15.93
CA GLU A 154 13.15 -31.24 16.74
C GLU A 154 12.45 -31.11 18.10
N GLN A 155 11.62 -32.08 18.43
CA GLN A 155 10.87 -32.09 19.70
C GLN A 155 11.79 -32.04 20.92
N ALA A 156 12.93 -32.74 20.88
CA ALA A 156 13.85 -32.78 22.00
C ALA A 156 14.45 -31.40 22.34
N ASP A 157 14.73 -30.59 21.29
CA ASP A 157 15.22 -29.22 21.46
C ASP A 157 14.11 -28.32 21.98
N ALA A 158 12.88 -28.47 21.49
CA ALA A 158 11.72 -27.74 21.98
C ALA A 158 11.43 -28.06 23.47
N ASP A 159 11.50 -29.35 23.88
CA ASP A 159 11.28 -29.77 25.28
C ASP A 159 12.34 -29.15 26.21
N ALA A 160 13.62 -29.17 25.80
CA ALA A 160 14.71 -28.59 26.59
C ALA A 160 14.57 -27.07 26.70
N ALA A 161 14.30 -26.37 25.56
CA ALA A 161 14.07 -24.96 25.54
C ALA A 161 12.86 -24.51 26.38
N LEU A 162 11.78 -25.30 26.38
CA LEU A 162 10.61 -25.03 27.20
C LEU A 162 10.90 -25.08 28.69
N GLU A 163 11.73 -26.06 29.14
CA GLU A 163 12.15 -26.15 30.53
C GLU A 163 13.01 -24.95 30.95
N GLU A 164 13.95 -24.54 30.10
CA GLU A 164 14.80 -23.37 30.35
C GLU A 164 13.96 -22.08 30.46
N LEU A 165 13.02 -21.88 29.54
CA LEU A 165 12.11 -20.74 29.54
C LEU A 165 11.20 -20.70 30.77
N LYS A 166 10.68 -21.85 31.19
CA LYS A 166 9.89 -21.97 32.43
C LYS A 166 10.72 -21.70 33.69
N ASN A 167 12.01 -21.95 33.64
CA ASN A 167 12.95 -21.64 34.72
C ASN A 167 13.45 -20.19 34.70
N GLY A 168 12.99 -19.36 33.73
CA GLY A 168 13.24 -17.93 33.66
C GLY A 168 14.47 -17.52 32.83
N SER A 169 14.97 -18.41 31.97
CA SER A 169 16.02 -18.05 30.99
C SER A 169 15.54 -17.03 30.03
N ASP A 170 16.44 -16.17 29.50
CA ASP A 170 16.13 -15.19 28.51
C ASP A 170 15.70 -15.85 27.16
N PRO A 171 14.57 -15.46 26.56
CA PRO A 171 14.06 -16.14 25.37
C PRO A 171 14.97 -16.03 24.17
N ALA A 172 15.70 -14.90 23.98
CA ALA A 172 16.62 -14.73 22.87
C ALA A 172 17.87 -15.60 23.05
N ASP A 173 18.36 -15.75 24.29
CA ASP A 173 19.47 -16.65 24.60
C ASP A 173 19.08 -18.12 24.38
N VAL A 174 17.87 -18.51 24.77
CA VAL A 174 17.34 -19.87 24.55
C VAL A 174 17.18 -20.14 23.05
N ALA A 175 16.58 -19.25 22.31
CA ALA A 175 16.44 -19.38 20.85
C ALA A 175 17.80 -19.58 20.17
N SER A 176 18.80 -18.78 20.54
CA SER A 176 20.16 -18.89 20.01
C SER A 176 20.85 -20.21 20.41
N THR A 177 20.70 -20.61 21.66
CA THR A 177 21.37 -21.84 22.22
C THR A 177 20.86 -23.10 21.54
N HIS A 178 19.56 -23.17 21.25
CA HIS A 178 18.93 -24.33 20.61
C HIS A 178 18.81 -24.19 19.09
N ASN A 179 19.60 -23.30 18.45
CA ASN A 179 19.67 -23.09 17.00
C ASN A 179 18.31 -22.80 16.34
N SER A 180 17.40 -22.15 17.07
CA SER A 180 16.16 -21.66 16.47
C SER A 180 16.44 -20.54 15.47
N SER A 181 15.64 -20.46 14.40
CA SER A 181 15.65 -19.32 13.47
C SER A 181 14.90 -18.09 14.01
N SER A 182 14.15 -18.26 15.10
CA SER A 182 13.39 -17.19 15.75
C SER A 182 14.30 -16.30 16.60
N SER A 183 13.94 -15.02 16.72
CA SER A 183 14.73 -14.05 17.51
C SER A 183 14.56 -14.19 19.02
N GLY A 184 13.51 -14.87 19.48
CA GLY A 184 13.13 -14.91 20.91
C GLY A 184 12.63 -13.58 21.46
N THR A 185 12.31 -12.60 20.59
CA THR A 185 11.79 -11.29 20.98
C THR A 185 10.29 -11.21 20.79
N ALA A 186 9.62 -10.33 21.56
CA ALA A 186 8.19 -10.12 21.42
C ALA A 186 7.89 -9.39 20.10
N MET A 187 6.91 -9.92 19.36
CA MET A 187 6.41 -9.35 18.10
C MET A 187 4.89 -9.31 18.13
N VAL A 188 4.30 -8.53 17.22
CA VAL A 188 2.84 -8.52 17.04
C VAL A 188 2.46 -9.51 15.94
N TYR A 189 1.53 -10.39 16.27
CA TYR A 189 0.95 -11.39 15.37
C TYR A 189 -0.52 -11.08 15.13
N THR A 190 -1.00 -11.38 13.94
CA THR A 190 -2.38 -11.13 13.48
C THR A 190 -2.96 -12.35 12.79
N THR A 191 -4.23 -12.32 12.42
CA THR A 191 -4.86 -13.34 11.57
C THR A 191 -4.12 -13.54 10.24
N GLU A 192 -3.39 -12.51 9.78
CA GLU A 192 -2.64 -12.50 8.51
C GLU A 192 -1.17 -12.89 8.65
N SER A 193 -0.70 -13.28 9.83
CA SER A 193 0.68 -13.73 10.04
C SER A 193 0.92 -15.09 9.38
N SER A 194 1.06 -15.08 8.04
CA SER A 194 1.16 -16.30 7.21
C SER A 194 2.45 -17.09 7.40
N SER A 195 3.50 -16.48 7.96
CA SER A 195 4.75 -17.18 8.33
C SER A 195 4.60 -18.11 9.54
N VAL A 196 3.52 -17.95 10.32
CA VAL A 196 3.21 -18.80 11.47
C VAL A 196 2.28 -19.93 11.04
N ASP A 197 2.59 -21.18 11.45
CA ASP A 197 1.72 -22.32 11.20
C ASP A 197 0.27 -22.04 11.61
N SER A 198 -0.68 -22.54 10.84
CA SER A 198 -2.10 -22.19 10.97
C SER A 198 -2.70 -22.64 12.32
N LEU A 199 -2.28 -23.80 12.84
CA LEU A 199 -2.73 -24.28 14.15
C LEU A 199 -2.14 -23.45 15.28
N VAL A 200 -0.83 -23.13 15.20
CA VAL A 200 -0.13 -22.29 16.17
C VAL A 200 -0.79 -20.91 16.20
N ARG A 201 -0.97 -20.27 15.04
CA ARG A 201 -1.61 -18.96 14.90
C ARG A 201 -3.03 -18.96 15.46
N THR A 202 -3.85 -19.95 15.10
CA THR A 202 -5.24 -20.02 15.56
C THR A 202 -5.31 -20.24 17.08
N THR A 203 -4.45 -21.08 17.63
CA THR A 203 -4.39 -21.34 19.08
C THR A 203 -3.97 -20.08 19.83
N MET A 204 -2.92 -19.42 19.36
CA MET A 204 -2.39 -18.18 19.95
C MET A 204 -3.45 -17.06 19.96
N LEU A 205 -4.11 -16.82 18.83
CA LEU A 205 -5.02 -15.68 18.68
C LEU A 205 -6.42 -15.88 19.31
N ASN A 206 -6.90 -17.10 19.47
CA ASN A 206 -8.26 -17.36 19.92
C ASN A 206 -8.37 -18.01 21.30
N GLY A 207 -7.29 -18.45 21.92
CA GLY A 207 -7.38 -19.22 23.14
C GLY A 207 -6.33 -18.93 24.21
N MET A 208 -5.25 -18.24 23.86
CA MET A 208 -4.15 -17.99 24.79
C MET A 208 -4.22 -16.60 25.41
N THR A 209 -3.72 -16.50 26.62
CA THR A 209 -3.56 -15.27 27.41
C THR A 209 -2.18 -15.23 28.06
N ALA A 210 -1.81 -14.11 28.66
CA ALA A 210 -0.55 -13.97 29.37
C ALA A 210 -0.43 -14.95 30.58
N ASP A 211 -1.56 -15.37 31.13
CA ASP A 211 -1.61 -16.28 32.29
C ASP A 211 -1.24 -17.74 31.96
N ASP A 212 -1.29 -18.12 30.66
CA ASP A 212 -0.94 -19.46 30.21
C ASP A 212 0.57 -19.73 30.26
N GLY A 213 1.39 -18.68 30.36
CA GLY A 213 2.84 -18.78 30.40
C GLY A 213 3.41 -19.39 29.10
N TRP A 214 4.58 -20.05 29.25
CA TRP A 214 5.22 -20.73 28.12
C TRP A 214 4.49 -22.01 27.75
N THR A 215 4.01 -22.09 26.51
CA THR A 215 3.23 -23.21 25.98
C THR A 215 3.82 -23.69 24.66
N MET A 216 4.04 -25.02 24.54
CA MET A 216 4.46 -25.61 23.28
C MET A 216 3.25 -26.07 22.47
N ILE A 217 3.23 -25.71 21.22
CA ILE A 217 2.18 -26.03 20.23
C ILE A 217 2.85 -26.72 19.04
N PRO A 218 2.47 -27.97 18.70
CA PRO A 218 2.98 -28.60 17.48
C PRO A 218 2.35 -27.93 16.24
N ALA A 219 3.11 -27.90 15.14
CA ALA A 219 2.57 -27.49 13.85
C ALA A 219 1.46 -28.44 13.39
N SER A 220 0.61 -27.98 12.49
CA SER A 220 -0.55 -28.70 11.99
C SER A 220 -0.21 -30.04 11.34
N ASP A 221 0.98 -30.15 10.75
CA ASP A 221 1.51 -31.37 10.12
C ASP A 221 2.45 -32.19 11.04
N GLY A 222 2.70 -31.69 12.25
CA GLY A 222 3.60 -32.31 13.22
C GLY A 222 5.08 -32.23 12.87
N SER A 223 5.48 -31.43 11.88
CA SER A 223 6.86 -31.32 11.41
C SER A 223 7.73 -30.36 12.24
N SER A 224 7.11 -29.52 13.07
CA SER A 224 7.80 -28.54 13.91
C SER A 224 7.00 -28.25 15.20
N PHE A 225 7.63 -27.54 16.10
CA PHE A 225 7.09 -27.19 17.41
C PHE A 225 7.36 -25.71 17.68
N SER A 226 6.31 -24.98 18.03
CA SER A 226 6.43 -23.57 18.42
C SER A 226 6.22 -23.42 19.92
N ILE A 227 7.16 -22.76 20.59
CA ILE A 227 6.98 -22.35 21.99
C ILE A 227 6.50 -20.91 21.98
N VAL A 228 5.33 -20.69 22.57
CA VAL A 228 4.64 -19.41 22.57
C VAL A 228 4.44 -18.90 23.98
N LYS A 229 4.64 -17.60 24.19
CA LYS A 229 4.19 -16.87 25.38
C LYS A 229 3.49 -15.60 24.94
N ILE A 230 2.24 -15.44 25.33
CA ILE A 230 1.50 -14.20 25.15
C ILE A 230 2.03 -13.16 26.14
N GLU A 231 2.38 -11.98 25.64
CA GLU A 231 2.78 -10.85 26.47
C GLU A 231 1.56 -9.92 26.73
N GLU A 232 0.74 -9.68 25.71
CA GLU A 232 -0.44 -8.82 25.83
C GLU A 232 -1.46 -9.15 24.72
N THR A 233 -2.74 -9.16 25.08
CA THR A 233 -3.87 -9.38 24.15
C THR A 233 -4.72 -8.13 23.93
N ASP A 234 -4.55 -7.10 24.76
CA ASP A 234 -5.24 -5.82 24.60
C ASP A 234 -4.42 -4.90 23.68
N PRO A 235 -4.83 -4.71 22.40
CA PRO A 235 -4.03 -3.98 21.43
C PRO A 235 -3.81 -2.50 21.79
N GLU A 236 -4.66 -1.92 22.64
CA GLU A 236 -4.47 -0.54 23.12
C GLU A 236 -3.21 -0.41 24.00
N LYS A 237 -2.74 -1.49 24.66
CA LYS A 237 -1.55 -1.45 25.51
C LYS A 237 -0.24 -1.56 24.73
N PHE A 238 -0.31 -1.99 23.49
CA PHE A 238 0.82 -2.01 22.54
C PHE A 238 0.45 -1.36 21.21
N HIS A 239 -0.33 -0.29 21.30
CA HIS A 239 -0.95 0.41 20.17
C HIS A 239 0.04 0.73 19.04
N ASP A 240 1.19 1.31 19.34
CA ASP A 240 2.17 1.72 18.33
C ASP A 240 2.74 0.50 17.57
N ASP A 241 3.03 -0.59 18.27
CA ASP A 241 3.48 -1.85 17.66
C ASP A 241 2.38 -2.45 16.79
N ALA A 242 1.12 -2.41 17.27
CA ALA A 242 -0.04 -2.90 16.52
C ALA A 242 -0.27 -2.06 15.25
N VAL A 243 -0.23 -0.73 15.33
CA VAL A 243 -0.34 0.18 14.19
C VAL A 243 0.77 -0.09 13.19
N SER A 244 2.01 -0.22 13.65
CA SER A 244 3.17 -0.55 12.81
C SER A 244 2.97 -1.87 12.05
N THR A 245 2.42 -2.89 12.71
CA THR A 245 2.14 -4.18 12.07
C THR A 245 0.95 -4.10 11.11
N LEU A 246 -0.17 -3.53 11.55
CA LEU A 246 -1.40 -3.44 10.75
C LEU A 246 -1.18 -2.69 9.44
N ARG A 247 -0.42 -1.58 9.44
CA ARG A 247 -0.14 -0.80 8.23
C ARG A 247 0.63 -1.57 7.15
N THR A 248 1.32 -2.66 7.52
CA THR A 248 2.08 -3.50 6.57
C THR A 248 1.24 -4.59 5.93
N LEU A 249 0.03 -4.84 6.42
CA LEU A 249 -0.86 -5.84 5.84
C LEU A 249 -1.36 -5.37 4.47
N ALA A 250 -1.32 -6.25 3.47
CA ALA A 250 -1.67 -5.91 2.09
C ALA A 250 -3.09 -5.33 1.97
N ASP A 251 -4.06 -5.96 2.63
CA ASP A 251 -5.46 -5.50 2.59
C ASP A 251 -5.64 -4.15 3.30
N VAL A 252 -4.91 -3.90 4.39
CA VAL A 252 -4.94 -2.62 5.11
C VAL A 252 -4.30 -1.52 4.28
N SER A 253 -3.18 -1.81 3.62
CA SER A 253 -2.50 -0.88 2.70
C SER A 253 -3.40 -0.50 1.53
N THR A 254 -4.07 -1.49 0.92
CA THR A 254 -5.04 -1.27 -0.16
C THR A 254 -6.24 -0.44 0.32
N ALA A 255 -6.80 -0.80 1.48
CA ALA A 255 -7.92 -0.06 2.08
C ALA A 255 -7.53 1.39 2.43
N SER A 256 -6.32 1.61 2.97
CA SER A 256 -5.78 2.94 3.24
C SER A 256 -5.68 3.77 1.97
N THR A 257 -5.07 3.24 0.92
CA THR A 257 -4.93 3.93 -0.36
C THR A 257 -6.32 4.30 -0.90
N ARG A 258 -7.24 3.35 -0.94
CA ARG A 258 -8.60 3.56 -1.41
C ARG A 258 -9.35 4.62 -0.61
N TYR A 259 -9.27 4.59 0.72
CA TYR A 259 -9.88 5.59 1.61
C TYR A 259 -9.42 7.01 1.25
N TRP A 260 -8.14 7.22 1.03
CA TRP A 260 -7.59 8.53 0.67
C TRP A 260 -7.98 8.95 -0.75
N LEU A 261 -8.03 8.02 -1.71
CA LEU A 261 -8.52 8.30 -3.06
C LEU A 261 -9.98 8.76 -3.03
N GLU A 262 -10.83 8.09 -2.27
CA GLU A 262 -12.25 8.44 -2.10
C GLU A 262 -12.41 9.80 -1.42
N LYS A 263 -11.69 10.05 -0.34
CA LYS A 263 -11.69 11.33 0.39
C LYS A 263 -11.32 12.51 -0.49
N TYR A 264 -10.39 12.31 -1.42
CA TYR A 264 -9.92 13.33 -2.35
C TYR A 264 -10.61 13.28 -3.72
N SER A 265 -11.64 12.46 -3.89
CA SER A 265 -12.40 12.32 -5.14
C SER A 265 -11.48 12.09 -6.34
N PHE A 266 -10.54 11.14 -6.20
CA PHE A 266 -9.61 10.79 -7.27
C PHE A 266 -10.38 10.41 -8.52
N HIS A 267 -10.03 11.01 -9.65
CA HIS A 267 -10.68 10.77 -10.92
C HIS A 267 -9.67 10.79 -12.06
N VAL A 268 -9.70 9.75 -12.89
CA VAL A 268 -8.84 9.61 -14.06
C VAL A 268 -9.62 10.02 -15.30
N TYR A 269 -9.12 11.02 -16.01
CA TYR A 269 -9.76 11.55 -17.24
C TYR A 269 -9.16 10.99 -18.52
N ASP A 270 -7.87 10.67 -18.53
CA ASP A 270 -7.16 10.13 -19.68
C ASP A 270 -7.42 8.63 -19.81
N ILE A 271 -7.83 8.19 -21.02
CA ILE A 271 -8.21 6.79 -21.25
C ILE A 271 -7.01 5.84 -21.15
N THR A 272 -5.82 6.27 -21.56
CA THR A 272 -4.62 5.42 -21.48
C THR A 272 -4.18 5.24 -20.04
N ALA A 273 -4.19 6.31 -19.24
CA ALA A 273 -3.94 6.26 -17.80
C ALA A 273 -4.98 5.39 -17.06
N TYR A 274 -6.26 5.54 -17.42
CA TYR A 274 -7.34 4.72 -16.86
C TYR A 274 -7.12 3.23 -17.13
N ASN A 275 -6.81 2.88 -18.38
CA ASN A 275 -6.56 1.48 -18.74
C ASN A 275 -5.29 0.91 -18.06
N ALA A 276 -4.24 1.71 -17.91
CA ALA A 276 -3.05 1.29 -17.18
C ALA A 276 -3.38 0.94 -15.71
N ILE A 277 -4.10 1.81 -15.00
CA ILE A 277 -4.53 1.56 -13.62
C ILE A 277 -5.50 0.36 -13.56
N LYS A 278 -6.45 0.28 -14.50
CA LYS A 278 -7.42 -0.83 -14.55
C LYS A 278 -6.77 -2.19 -14.69
N ASN A 279 -5.69 -2.28 -15.44
CA ASN A 279 -4.99 -3.54 -15.69
C ASN A 279 -4.13 -4.00 -14.49
N GLU A 280 -3.52 -3.07 -13.76
CA GLU A 280 -2.56 -3.37 -12.70
C GLU A 280 -3.14 -3.18 -11.30
N HIS A 281 -3.98 -2.15 -11.11
CA HIS A 281 -4.54 -1.74 -9.83
C HIS A 281 -6.04 -1.39 -9.94
N PRO A 282 -6.89 -2.32 -10.41
CA PRO A 282 -8.32 -2.07 -10.59
C PRO A 282 -9.02 -1.62 -9.29
N GLU A 283 -8.50 -2.03 -8.14
CA GLU A 283 -9.00 -1.66 -6.82
C GLU A 283 -8.88 -0.16 -6.51
N TYR A 284 -8.02 0.58 -7.22
CA TYR A 284 -7.84 2.03 -7.03
C TYR A 284 -8.70 2.88 -7.96
N LEU A 285 -9.43 2.27 -8.88
CA LEU A 285 -10.42 2.97 -9.68
C LEU A 285 -11.73 3.10 -8.88
N ILE A 286 -11.94 4.29 -8.31
CA ILE A 286 -13.12 4.59 -7.49
C ILE A 286 -14.26 5.26 -8.27
N GLN A 287 -14.02 5.61 -9.54
CA GLN A 287 -15.01 6.21 -10.42
C GLN A 287 -15.94 5.16 -11.01
N ASP A 288 -17.26 5.45 -11.05
CA ASP A 288 -18.23 4.62 -11.76
C ASP A 288 -18.05 4.79 -13.27
N GLY A 289 -18.03 3.69 -13.99
CA GLY A 289 -17.98 3.64 -15.45
C GLY A 289 -16.67 3.06 -15.98
N SER A 290 -16.71 1.78 -16.32
CA SER A 290 -15.87 1.23 -17.39
C SER A 290 -16.33 1.90 -18.69
N PRO A 291 -15.45 2.37 -19.60
CA PRO A 291 -15.84 2.49 -20.97
C PRO A 291 -16.27 1.09 -21.40
N GLU A 292 -17.57 0.86 -21.53
CA GLU A 292 -18.07 -0.32 -22.22
C GLU A 292 -17.43 -0.26 -23.59
N THR A 293 -16.59 -1.23 -23.90
CA THR A 293 -16.24 -1.54 -25.27
C THR A 293 -17.58 -1.73 -25.97
N GLU A 294 -17.96 -0.81 -26.85
CA GLU A 294 -19.01 -1.07 -27.83
C GLU A 294 -18.57 -2.33 -28.57
N GLU A 295 -19.06 -3.49 -28.11
CA GLU A 295 -19.11 -4.67 -28.96
C GLU A 295 -19.89 -4.23 -30.19
N THR A 296 -19.17 -4.03 -31.27
CA THR A 296 -19.74 -3.91 -32.60
C THR A 296 -20.61 -5.15 -32.79
N GLU A 297 -21.92 -5.00 -32.59
CA GLU A 297 -22.88 -6.00 -33.07
C GLU A 297 -22.68 -6.05 -34.60
N GLU A 298 -21.90 -7.04 -35.00
CA GLU A 298 -21.82 -7.48 -36.37
C GLU A 298 -23.21 -8.05 -36.71
N THR A 299 -24.07 -7.21 -37.29
CA THR A 299 -25.35 -7.60 -37.82
C THR A 299 -25.09 -8.68 -38.87
N ALA A 300 -25.32 -9.93 -38.47
CA ALA A 300 -25.39 -11.07 -39.36
C ALA A 300 -26.59 -10.84 -40.30
N GLU A 301 -26.31 -10.33 -41.49
CA GLU A 301 -27.24 -10.25 -42.57
C GLU A 301 -27.59 -11.67 -43.07
N THR A 302 -28.72 -12.12 -42.62
CA THR A 302 -29.29 -13.43 -43.03
C THR A 302 -29.73 -13.27 -44.47
N THR A 303 -28.96 -13.75 -45.42
CA THR A 303 -29.41 -14.01 -46.77
C THR A 303 -30.22 -15.27 -46.83
N GLU A 304 -31.52 -15.14 -46.94
CA GLU A 304 -32.41 -16.25 -47.32
C GLU A 304 -32.10 -16.70 -48.77
N PRO A 305 -32.07 -18.00 -49.04
CA PRO A 305 -32.00 -18.52 -50.39
C PRO A 305 -33.41 -18.52 -51.00
N THR A 306 -33.60 -17.71 -52.03
CA THR A 306 -34.75 -17.87 -52.94
C THR A 306 -34.51 -19.01 -53.92
N GLU A 307 -35.52 -19.85 -54.08
CA GLU A 307 -35.64 -20.91 -55.08
C GLU A 307 -35.33 -20.52 -56.51
#